data_cd6f9f14bf331bc26863338018dc4151
#
_entry.id   cd6f9f14bf331bc26863338018dc4151
#
_cell.length_a   1.000
_cell.length_b   1.000
_cell.length_c   1.000
_cell.angle_alpha   90.00
_cell.angle_beta   90.00
_cell.angle_gamma   90.00
#
_symmetry.space_group_name_H-M   'P 1'
#
loop_
_entity.id
_entity.type
_entity.pdbx_description
1 polymer ?
#
loop_
_entity_poly.entity_id
_entity_poly.type
_entity_poly.pdbx_seq_one_letter_code
_entity_poly.pdbx_strand_id
1 'polypeptide(L)'
;VPRELTREETEKVTEIVTEFFPGLIPTIARSDAFPDLFTEDRHPLVGWLNENSRIYCATGFSGKGFKMATGYGHIAAHEALGKQTIEGLDFVRPDRFKTR
;
A
#
# COMPACT_ATOMS: atom_id res chain seq x y z
N VAL A 1 -12.32 10.31 6.05
CA VAL A 1 -13.21 10.28 7.21
C VAL A 1 -13.45 8.83 7.61
N PRO A 2 -13.14 8.47 8.86
CA PRO A 2 -13.44 7.12 9.34
C PRO A 2 -14.95 6.86 9.33
N ARG A 3 -15.34 5.67 8.92
CA ARG A 3 -16.73 5.23 8.95
C ARG A 3 -16.81 3.73 9.23
N GLU A 4 -17.97 3.28 9.64
CA GLU A 4 -18.23 1.86 9.76
C GLU A 4 -18.43 1.24 8.37
N LEU A 5 -18.19 -0.04 8.26
CA LEU A 5 -18.47 -0.77 7.04
C LEU A 5 -19.99 -0.84 6.79
N THR A 6 -20.37 -0.81 5.53
CA THR A 6 -21.76 -1.02 5.15
C THR A 6 -22.15 -2.49 5.40
N ARG A 7 -23.45 -2.76 5.41
CA ARG A 7 -23.95 -4.13 5.54
C ARG A 7 -23.43 -5.04 4.43
N GLU A 8 -23.39 -4.54 3.20
CA GLU A 8 -22.88 -5.30 2.05
C GLU A 8 -21.40 -5.65 2.23
N GLU A 9 -20.59 -4.70 2.68
CA GLU A 9 -19.17 -4.91 2.94
C GLU A 9 -18.95 -5.94 4.05
N THR A 10 -19.73 -5.87 5.15
CA THR A 10 -19.62 -6.84 6.23
C THR A 10 -20.04 -8.24 5.81
N GLU A 11 -21.07 -8.35 4.97
CA GLU A 11 -21.48 -9.65 4.44
C GLU A 11 -20.39 -10.29 3.59
N LYS A 12 -19.69 -9.51 2.76
CA LYS A 12 -18.56 -10.01 1.96
C LYS A 12 -17.43 -10.52 2.83
N VAL A 13 -17.07 -9.78 3.88
CA VAL A 13 -16.02 -10.19 4.81
C VAL A 13 -16.41 -11.48 5.51
N THR A 14 -17.66 -11.59 5.96
CA THR A 14 -18.18 -12.79 6.61
C THR A 14 -18.10 -14.01 5.70
N GLU A 15 -18.46 -13.85 4.42
CA GLU A 15 -18.34 -14.92 3.43
C GLU A 15 -16.90 -15.40 3.26
N ILE A 16 -15.95 -14.47 3.14
CA ILE A 16 -14.53 -14.79 2.99
C ILE A 16 -14.02 -15.52 4.22
N VAL A 17 -14.34 -15.04 5.43
CA VAL A 17 -13.90 -15.67 6.67
C VAL A 17 -14.47 -17.08 6.79
N THR A 18 -15.74 -17.26 6.45
CA THR A 18 -16.38 -18.58 6.51
C THR A 18 -15.74 -19.57 5.55
N GLU A 19 -15.38 -19.11 4.34
CA GLU A 19 -14.76 -19.97 3.34
C GLU A 19 -13.32 -20.34 3.66
N PHE A 20 -12.50 -19.37 4.02
CA PHE A 20 -11.05 -19.56 4.15
C PHE A 20 -10.59 -19.85 5.57
N PHE A 21 -11.40 -19.53 6.57
CA PHE A 21 -11.05 -19.71 7.99
C PHE A 21 -12.21 -20.37 8.75
N PRO A 22 -12.55 -21.61 8.43
CA PRO A 22 -13.76 -22.25 8.99
C PRO A 22 -13.71 -22.43 10.50
N GLY A 23 -12.53 -22.32 11.10
CA GLY A 23 -12.39 -22.39 12.56
C GLY A 23 -12.63 -21.08 13.30
N LEU A 24 -12.86 -19.97 12.58
CA LEU A 24 -13.11 -18.69 13.19
C LEU A 24 -14.61 -18.40 13.28
N ILE A 25 -15.00 -17.69 14.34
CA ILE A 25 -16.35 -17.16 14.46
C ILE A 25 -16.46 -15.93 13.55
N PRO A 26 -17.36 -15.95 12.54
CA PRO A 26 -17.38 -14.87 11.54
C PRO A 26 -18.11 -13.60 11.99
N THR A 27 -18.54 -13.54 13.23
CA THR A 27 -19.22 -12.34 13.76
C THR A 27 -18.24 -11.19 13.93
N ILE A 28 -18.56 -10.04 13.34
CA ILE A 28 -17.72 -8.85 13.41
C ILE A 28 -18.01 -8.13 14.74
N ALA A 29 -16.98 -8.03 15.59
CA ALA A 29 -17.10 -7.32 16.87
C ALA A 29 -16.95 -5.81 16.70
N ARG A 30 -16.12 -5.38 15.77
CA ARG A 30 -15.87 -3.97 15.48
C ARG A 30 -15.42 -3.81 14.03
N SER A 31 -15.84 -2.74 13.39
CA SER A 31 -15.37 -2.37 12.06
C SER A 31 -15.13 -0.87 11.98
N ASP A 32 -14.11 -0.49 11.24
CA ASP A 32 -13.78 0.89 10.94
C ASP A 32 -13.33 0.97 9.49
N ALA A 33 -13.54 2.11 8.85
CA ALA A 33 -13.07 2.36 7.51
C ALA A 33 -12.32 3.70 7.49
N PHE A 34 -11.19 3.72 6.81
CA PHE A 34 -10.31 4.88 6.73
C PHE A 34 -9.94 5.14 5.28
N PRO A 35 -9.70 6.41 4.92
CA PRO A 35 -9.20 6.72 3.59
C PRO A 35 -7.77 6.21 3.41
N ASP A 36 -7.43 5.85 2.18
CA ASP A 36 -6.09 5.46 1.80
C ASP A 36 -5.73 6.18 0.50
N LEU A 37 -4.45 6.28 0.21
CA LEU A 37 -3.96 6.95 -0.97
C LEU A 37 -3.68 5.92 -2.07
N PHE A 38 -4.46 6.01 -3.14
CA PHE A 38 -4.33 5.15 -4.30
C PHE A 38 -3.73 5.92 -5.47
N THR A 39 -2.80 5.29 -6.16
CA THR A 39 -2.28 5.80 -7.42
C THR A 39 -3.14 5.27 -8.57
N GLU A 40 -2.98 5.89 -9.73
CA GLU A 40 -3.72 5.50 -10.92
C GLU A 40 -3.47 4.06 -11.33
N ASP A 41 -2.22 3.60 -11.25
CA ASP A 41 -1.82 2.23 -11.58
C ASP A 41 -1.84 1.26 -10.40
N ARG A 42 -2.21 1.74 -9.21
CA ARG A 42 -2.26 0.97 -7.98
C ARG A 42 -0.92 0.40 -7.52
N HIS A 43 0.18 1.00 -7.95
CA HIS A 43 1.51 0.73 -7.45
C HIS A 43 2.02 1.93 -6.67
N PRO A 44 2.83 1.71 -5.62
CA PRO A 44 3.27 2.82 -4.78
C PRO A 44 4.20 3.79 -5.51
N LEU A 45 4.44 4.92 -4.86
CA LEU A 45 5.44 5.90 -5.26
C LEU A 45 6.62 5.75 -4.30
N VAL A 46 7.67 5.07 -4.74
CA VAL A 46 8.86 4.83 -3.92
C VAL A 46 10.09 5.24 -4.72
N GLY A 47 10.81 6.22 -4.21
CA GLY A 47 12.01 6.72 -4.87
C GLY A 47 12.12 8.23 -4.81
N TRP A 48 13.17 8.74 -5.41
CA TRP A 48 13.36 10.18 -5.56
C TRP A 48 12.29 10.74 -6.51
N LEU A 49 11.85 11.96 -6.22
CA LEU A 49 10.80 12.62 -7.01
C LEU A 49 11.19 12.73 -8.49
N ASN A 50 12.46 13.00 -8.74
CA ASN A 50 13.10 12.94 -10.06
C ASN A 50 14.61 12.85 -9.88
N GLU A 51 15.36 12.77 -10.99
CA GLU A 51 16.82 12.59 -10.97
C GLU A 51 17.57 13.66 -10.16
N ASN A 52 17.06 14.87 -10.13
CA ASN A 52 17.72 16.00 -9.48
C ASN A 52 17.10 16.36 -8.13
N SER A 53 16.10 15.63 -7.69
CA SER A 53 15.37 15.95 -6.47
C SER A 53 16.09 15.42 -5.23
N ARG A 54 15.94 16.17 -4.14
CA ARG A 54 16.34 15.73 -2.80
C ARG A 54 15.14 15.26 -1.99
N ILE A 55 13.99 15.13 -2.64
CA ILE A 55 12.77 14.66 -2.01
C ILE A 55 12.59 13.19 -2.34
N TYR A 56 12.61 12.36 -1.30
CA TYR A 56 12.35 10.93 -1.43
C TYR A 56 10.90 10.64 -1.08
N CYS A 57 10.21 9.92 -1.94
CA CYS A 57 8.81 9.56 -1.76
C CYS A 57 8.67 8.10 -1.33
N ALA A 58 7.78 7.86 -0.39
CA ALA A 58 7.36 6.51 -0.01
C ALA A 58 5.88 6.61 0.39
N THR A 59 5.01 6.61 -0.59
CA THR A 59 3.60 6.90 -0.40
C THR A 59 2.76 6.26 -1.50
N GLY A 60 1.45 6.46 -1.45
CA GLY A 60 0.55 5.96 -2.50
C GLY A 60 0.50 4.45 -2.59
N PHE A 61 0.53 3.75 -1.46
CA PHE A 61 0.69 2.29 -1.45
C PHE A 61 -0.55 1.51 -1.92
N SER A 62 -1.65 2.20 -2.18
CA SER A 62 -2.84 1.60 -2.81
C SER A 62 -3.34 0.34 -2.09
N GLY A 63 -3.39 0.40 -0.77
CA GLY A 63 -3.84 -0.70 0.08
C GLY A 63 -2.78 -1.73 0.45
N LYS A 64 -1.54 -1.57 -0.01
CA LYS A 64 -0.46 -2.57 0.19
C LYS A 64 0.59 -2.14 1.20
N GLY A 65 0.45 -0.97 1.82
CA GLY A 65 1.50 -0.38 2.64
C GLY A 65 1.87 -1.20 3.86
N PHE A 66 0.91 -1.68 4.59
CA PHE A 66 1.17 -2.42 5.82
C PHE A 66 1.98 -3.70 5.57
N LYS A 67 1.53 -4.54 4.66
CA LYS A 67 2.20 -5.81 4.39
C LYS A 67 3.56 -5.65 3.74
N MET A 68 3.79 -4.55 3.03
CA MET A 68 5.03 -4.28 2.31
C MET A 68 5.97 -3.32 3.05
N ALA A 69 5.60 -2.91 4.26
CA ALA A 69 6.31 -1.86 4.99
C ALA A 69 7.79 -2.17 5.23
N THR A 70 8.12 -3.39 5.63
CA THR A 70 9.51 -3.77 5.90
C THR A 70 10.34 -3.78 4.62
N GLY A 71 9.80 -4.30 3.52
CA GLY A 71 10.49 -4.33 2.23
C GLY A 71 10.75 -2.94 1.67
N TYR A 72 9.71 -2.14 1.57
CA TYR A 72 9.87 -0.77 1.06
C TYR A 72 10.65 0.13 2.01
N GLY A 73 10.53 -0.09 3.31
CA GLY A 73 11.36 0.63 4.29
C GLY A 73 12.84 0.33 4.11
N HIS A 74 13.20 -0.92 3.87
CA HIS A 74 14.58 -1.31 3.60
C HIS A 74 15.11 -0.63 2.33
N ILE A 75 14.31 -0.65 1.27
CA ILE A 75 14.66 0.01 0.00
C ILE A 75 14.86 1.51 0.23
N ALA A 76 13.93 2.17 0.90
CA ALA A 76 14.00 3.61 1.16
C ALA A 76 15.25 3.98 1.97
N ALA A 77 15.55 3.20 3.01
CA ALA A 77 16.73 3.45 3.84
C ALA A 77 18.03 3.32 3.03
N HIS A 78 18.13 2.28 2.21
CA HIS A 78 19.32 2.07 1.38
C HIS A 78 19.48 3.17 0.33
N GLU A 79 18.43 3.53 -0.36
CA GLU A 79 18.47 4.57 -1.37
C GLU A 79 18.77 5.94 -0.78
N ALA A 80 18.20 6.25 0.38
CA ALA A 80 18.48 7.51 1.07
C ALA A 80 19.97 7.64 1.47
N LEU A 81 20.60 6.51 1.74
CA LEU A 81 22.04 6.46 2.08
C LEU A 81 22.94 6.31 0.86
N GLY A 82 22.39 6.34 -0.33
CA GLY A 82 23.16 6.16 -1.56
C GLY A 82 23.66 4.74 -1.80
N LYS A 83 23.05 3.75 -1.16
CA LYS A 83 23.42 2.35 -1.31
C LYS A 83 22.55 1.66 -2.38
N GLN A 84 23.07 0.58 -2.93
CA GLN A 84 22.31 -0.21 -3.90
C GLN A 84 21.21 -1.01 -3.21
N THR A 85 20.13 -1.22 -3.93
CA THR A 85 19.02 -2.05 -3.52
C THR A 85 18.74 -3.11 -4.59
N ILE A 86 17.60 -3.76 -4.51
CA ILE A 86 17.18 -4.74 -5.52
C ILE A 86 16.88 -4.05 -6.86
N GLU A 87 16.93 -4.81 -7.93
CA GLU A 87 16.57 -4.35 -9.26
C GLU A 87 15.07 -4.49 -9.50
N GLY A 88 14.59 -3.89 -10.59
CA GLY A 88 13.19 -4.05 -10.99
C GLY A 88 12.22 -3.08 -10.31
N LEU A 89 12.71 -1.94 -9.81
CA LEU A 89 11.91 -0.97 -9.07
C LEU A 89 11.29 0.12 -9.95
N ASP A 90 11.46 0.06 -11.27
CA ASP A 90 10.96 1.11 -12.16
C ASP A 90 9.45 1.32 -12.06
N PHE A 91 8.70 0.25 -11.77
CA PHE A 91 7.24 0.31 -11.67
C PHE A 91 6.74 1.12 -10.46
N VAL A 92 7.60 1.45 -9.50
CA VAL A 92 7.23 2.25 -8.32
C VAL A 92 7.84 3.65 -8.32
N ARG A 93 8.64 4.00 -9.31
CA ARG A 93 9.30 5.30 -9.33
C ARG A 93 8.29 6.44 -9.49
N PRO A 94 8.44 7.53 -8.72
CA PRO A 94 7.50 8.65 -8.77
C PRO A 94 7.42 9.31 -10.14
N ASP A 95 8.51 9.37 -10.88
CA ASP A 95 8.57 10.04 -12.17
C ASP A 95 8.01 9.21 -13.33
N ARG A 96 7.51 8.00 -13.08
CA ARG A 96 6.91 7.17 -14.13
C ARG A 96 5.66 7.78 -14.76
N PHE A 97 5.03 8.72 -14.09
CA PHE A 97 3.88 9.45 -14.60
C PHE A 97 4.25 10.71 -15.38
N LYS A 98 5.52 11.03 -15.46
CA LYS A 98 6.02 12.31 -15.99
C LYS A 98 5.75 12.52 -17.48
N THR A 99 5.62 11.44 -18.23
CA THR A 99 5.45 11.48 -19.68
C THR A 99 4.00 11.60 -20.13
N ARG A 100 3.10 11.78 -19.22
CA ARG A 100 1.67 11.90 -19.51
C ARG A 100 1.27 13.32 -19.87
#